data_9a66db979ae58b5e1e781e7ce49878fb
#
_entry.id   9a66db979ae58b5e1e781e7ce49878fb
#
_cell.length_a   1.000
_cell.length_b   1.000
_cell.length_c   1.000
_cell.angle_alpha   90.00
_cell.angle_beta   90.00
_cell.angle_gamma   90.00
#
_symmetry.space_group_name_H-M   'P 1'
#
loop_
_entity.id
_entity.type
_entity.pdbx_description
1 polymer ?
#
loop_
_entity_poly.entity_id
_entity_poly.type
_entity_poly.pdbx_seq_one_letter_code
_entity_poly.pdbx_strand_id
1 'polypeptide(L)'
;MISKNSLALLCDFYEFTMSQGYFKNNKKDQICYFEIFFRKIPDSGCFAIFAGLEDVLDYIENLSFSKEDINFLRKQEIFNEEFLKFLSNFKFEGEIYAMREGEVIFPNEPLLCVKASAIQAQLLETFLLLTLNHQSLIATKANRMVRAAQQSKILEFGSRRAQGSEAALKGSRAAFIGGCFKSACTLAGKIYNIPISGTMAHSWVQMFESELEAFRAYIKIYPKEPVLLIDTYDCLKSGLKNAIKVFKEAGINNGGVRIDSGNLLDLSFKIRQELDQAQLHECKIIASNALDEKTIQNLKKQQAPIDIFGVGEKLITASSDPIFSCVYKLVALEEEGKIKPKIKISENSEKSTIPHFKKVFRIYDKKTKKILFDELYVFDEKPNFNENLEYKELLKLVYKEKRLIEKPSLKVIQNYAKEQIAKLDEKFLNLNQFSKFEVKLSPKLQNITNDLLKTHF
;
A
#
# COMPACT_ATOMS: atom_id res chain seq x y z
N MET A 1 -8.52 19.82 11.12
CA MET A 1 -8.53 18.94 9.94
C MET A 1 -8.28 19.82 8.72
N ILE A 2 -7.24 19.52 7.93
CA ILE A 2 -7.02 20.18 6.66
C ILE A 2 -8.23 19.85 5.77
N SER A 3 -8.93 20.85 5.24
CA SER A 3 -10.05 20.60 4.32
C SER A 3 -9.51 19.94 3.03
N LYS A 4 -10.30 19.07 2.39
CA LYS A 4 -9.90 18.46 1.11
C LYS A 4 -9.56 19.52 0.04
N ASN A 5 -10.09 20.74 0.18
CA ASN A 5 -9.89 21.85 -0.76
C ASN A 5 -8.57 22.62 -0.54
N SER A 6 -7.73 22.22 0.44
CA SER A 6 -6.49 22.94 0.78
C SER A 6 -5.21 22.12 0.55
N LEU A 7 -5.30 21.02 -0.21
CA LEU A 7 -4.13 20.19 -0.49
C LEU A 7 -3.27 20.70 -1.66
N ALA A 8 -3.66 21.77 -2.34
CA ALA A 8 -2.88 22.35 -3.44
C ALA A 8 -1.51 22.89 -2.99
N LEU A 9 -1.38 23.28 -1.72
CA LEU A 9 -0.10 23.69 -1.11
C LEU A 9 0.69 22.53 -0.48
N LEU A 10 0.17 21.31 -0.52
CA LEU A 10 0.93 20.12 -0.09
C LEU A 10 1.91 19.71 -1.20
N CYS A 11 2.93 20.50 -1.37
CA CYS A 11 3.84 20.53 -2.49
C CYS A 11 5.19 21.05 -1.97
N ASP A 12 6.28 20.46 -2.40
CA ASP A 12 7.60 20.99 -2.06
C ASP A 12 7.79 22.36 -2.71
N PHE A 13 8.34 23.31 -1.97
CA PHE A 13 8.38 24.72 -2.40
C PHE A 13 9.10 24.93 -3.74
N TYR A 14 10.07 24.10 -4.07
CA TYR A 14 10.78 24.16 -5.35
C TYR A 14 9.86 23.93 -6.55
N GLU A 15 8.75 23.19 -6.38
CA GLU A 15 7.78 22.94 -7.44
C GLU A 15 7.11 24.25 -7.89
N PHE A 16 6.81 25.16 -6.96
CA PHE A 16 6.32 26.52 -7.27
C PHE A 16 7.38 27.39 -7.91
N THR A 17 8.62 27.38 -7.41
CA THR A 17 9.70 28.20 -7.97
C THR A 17 10.07 27.77 -9.38
N MET A 18 10.14 26.46 -9.64
CA MET A 18 10.31 25.89 -10.99
C MET A 18 9.12 26.25 -11.89
N SER A 19 7.89 26.12 -11.40
CA SER A 19 6.68 26.45 -12.15
C SER A 19 6.66 27.91 -12.59
N GLN A 20 7.03 28.86 -11.72
CA GLN A 20 7.22 30.24 -12.14
C GLN A 20 8.36 30.39 -13.16
N GLY A 21 9.44 29.64 -13.02
CA GLY A 21 10.53 29.57 -13.99
C GLY A 21 10.03 29.13 -15.37
N TYR A 22 9.23 28.07 -15.45
CA TYR A 22 8.60 27.60 -16.67
C TYR A 22 7.63 28.63 -17.25
N PHE A 23 6.85 29.30 -16.41
CA PHE A 23 5.92 30.36 -16.80
C PHE A 23 6.65 31.52 -17.49
N LYS A 24 7.73 32.03 -16.87
CA LYS A 24 8.51 33.18 -17.38
C LYS A 24 9.32 32.85 -18.64
N ASN A 25 9.73 31.60 -18.83
CA ASN A 25 10.56 31.20 -19.96
C ASN A 25 9.75 30.54 -21.11
N ASN A 26 8.44 30.80 -21.20
CA ASN A 26 7.54 30.29 -22.23
C ASN A 26 7.55 28.75 -22.35
N LYS A 27 7.75 28.06 -21.20
CA LYS A 27 7.70 26.59 -21.11
C LYS A 27 6.43 26.07 -20.46
N LYS A 28 5.52 26.95 -20.04
CA LYS A 28 4.31 26.57 -19.30
C LYS A 28 3.44 25.55 -20.07
N ASP A 29 3.36 25.68 -21.39
CA ASP A 29 2.53 24.85 -22.26
C ASP A 29 3.29 23.64 -22.86
N GLN A 30 4.59 23.51 -22.54
CA GLN A 30 5.41 22.37 -22.98
C GLN A 30 4.86 21.07 -22.44
N ILE A 31 4.43 20.17 -23.30
CA ILE A 31 3.95 18.85 -22.88
C ILE A 31 5.13 18.00 -22.40
N CYS A 32 4.98 17.47 -21.19
CA CYS A 32 5.98 16.68 -20.47
C CYS A 32 5.40 15.30 -20.15
N TYR A 33 6.27 14.31 -20.10
CA TYR A 33 5.96 12.97 -19.65
C TYR A 33 6.80 12.68 -18.39
N PHE A 34 6.14 12.55 -17.26
CA PHE A 34 6.77 12.17 -15.99
C PHE A 34 6.31 10.79 -15.58
N GLU A 35 7.20 9.99 -15.03
CA GLU A 35 6.87 8.66 -14.54
C GLU A 35 7.20 8.49 -13.08
N ILE A 36 6.34 7.73 -12.40
CA ILE A 36 6.59 7.20 -11.06
C ILE A 36 7.04 5.77 -11.18
N PHE A 37 8.18 5.47 -10.58
CA PHE A 37 8.73 4.12 -10.43
C PHE A 37 9.51 4.02 -9.12
N PHE A 38 9.85 2.83 -8.70
CA PHE A 38 10.69 2.61 -7.52
C PHE A 38 11.89 1.72 -7.90
N ARG A 39 12.92 1.70 -7.02
CA ARG A 39 14.19 1.03 -7.33
C ARG A 39 14.46 -0.22 -6.51
N LYS A 40 13.88 -0.30 -5.32
CA LYS A 40 14.12 -1.39 -4.37
C LYS A 40 12.83 -1.78 -3.68
N ILE A 41 12.62 -3.08 -3.54
CA ILE A 41 11.49 -3.62 -2.78
C ILE A 41 11.85 -3.59 -1.29
N PRO A 42 10.96 -3.08 -0.41
CA PRO A 42 11.19 -3.08 1.03
C PRO A 42 11.43 -4.48 1.61
N ASP A 43 12.17 -4.54 2.70
CA ASP A 43 12.49 -5.78 3.43
C ASP A 43 13.14 -6.87 2.56
N SER A 44 13.89 -6.49 1.54
CA SER A 44 14.50 -7.41 0.55
C SER A 44 13.47 -8.38 -0.05
N GLY A 45 12.25 -7.89 -0.26
CA GLY A 45 11.16 -8.65 -0.87
C GLY A 45 11.40 -8.93 -2.35
N CYS A 46 10.62 -9.84 -2.95
CA CYS A 46 10.71 -10.19 -4.36
C CYS A 46 9.72 -9.40 -5.23
N PHE A 47 8.68 -8.84 -4.65
CA PHE A 47 7.67 -8.00 -5.30
C PHE A 47 7.04 -7.04 -4.28
N ALA A 48 6.35 -6.02 -4.80
CA ALA A 48 5.52 -5.13 -4.01
C ALA A 48 4.07 -5.13 -4.54
N ILE A 49 3.17 -4.45 -3.84
CA ILE A 49 1.76 -4.29 -4.23
C ILE A 49 1.49 -2.81 -4.45
N PHE A 50 0.97 -2.47 -5.63
CA PHE A 50 0.59 -1.11 -5.98
C PHE A 50 -0.70 -0.70 -5.26
N ALA A 51 -0.66 0.42 -4.55
CA ALA A 51 -1.81 0.98 -3.84
C ALA A 51 -1.72 2.50 -3.76
N GLY A 52 -2.88 3.18 -3.67
CA GLY A 52 -2.99 4.63 -3.53
C GLY A 52 -3.53 5.36 -4.76
N LEU A 53 -3.79 4.67 -5.88
CA LEU A 53 -4.28 5.29 -7.11
C LEU A 53 -5.60 6.04 -6.92
N GLU A 54 -6.53 5.49 -6.14
CA GLU A 54 -7.84 6.12 -5.89
C GLU A 54 -7.69 7.50 -5.24
N ASP A 55 -6.78 7.63 -4.27
CA ASP A 55 -6.52 8.90 -3.61
C ASP A 55 -5.81 9.90 -4.53
N VAL A 56 -4.96 9.41 -5.41
CA VAL A 56 -4.31 10.23 -6.47
C VAL A 56 -5.36 10.79 -7.41
N LEU A 57 -6.29 9.98 -7.90
CA LEU A 57 -7.33 10.43 -8.79
C LEU A 57 -8.31 11.39 -8.10
N ASP A 58 -8.70 11.10 -6.84
CA ASP A 58 -9.53 11.99 -6.04
C ASP A 58 -8.84 13.37 -5.81
N TYR A 59 -7.52 13.38 -5.63
CA TYR A 59 -6.74 14.62 -5.50
C TYR A 59 -6.74 15.42 -6.81
N ILE A 60 -6.41 14.78 -7.92
CA ILE A 60 -6.34 15.44 -9.25
C ILE A 60 -7.68 16.05 -9.66
N GLU A 61 -8.79 15.35 -9.40
CA GLU A 61 -10.14 15.85 -9.69
C GLU A 61 -10.53 17.10 -8.90
N ASN A 62 -9.93 17.26 -7.69
CA ASN A 62 -10.25 18.38 -6.79
C ASN A 62 -9.13 19.42 -6.67
N LEU A 63 -8.03 19.27 -7.43
CA LEU A 63 -6.87 20.14 -7.33
C LEU A 63 -7.20 21.54 -7.86
N SER A 64 -7.23 22.50 -6.94
CA SER A 64 -7.46 23.92 -7.23
C SER A 64 -6.88 24.78 -6.10
N PHE A 65 -6.47 25.99 -6.44
CA PHE A 65 -5.94 26.94 -5.45
C PHE A 65 -7.03 27.88 -4.95
N SER A 66 -7.24 27.92 -3.65
CA SER A 66 -8.15 28.88 -3.01
C SER A 66 -7.57 30.30 -3.02
N LYS A 67 -8.42 31.29 -2.73
CA LYS A 67 -7.96 32.68 -2.55
C LYS A 67 -6.94 32.81 -1.43
N GLU A 68 -7.13 32.03 -0.37
CA GLU A 68 -6.23 31.96 0.78
C GLU A 68 -4.85 31.39 0.38
N ASP A 69 -4.82 30.35 -0.45
CA ASP A 69 -3.59 29.76 -0.98
C ASP A 69 -2.80 30.77 -1.82
N ILE A 70 -3.50 31.47 -2.75
CA ILE A 70 -2.88 32.51 -3.57
C ILE A 70 -2.37 33.67 -2.73
N ASN A 71 -3.10 34.09 -1.70
CA ASN A 71 -2.66 35.15 -0.79
C ASN A 71 -1.46 34.72 0.04
N PHE A 72 -1.39 33.43 0.44
CA PHE A 72 -0.23 32.89 1.11
C PHE A 72 1.01 32.94 0.21
N LEU A 73 0.89 32.47 -1.05
CA LEU A 73 1.99 32.53 -2.03
C LEU A 73 2.42 33.96 -2.34
N ARG A 74 1.48 34.90 -2.46
CA ARG A 74 1.77 36.33 -2.66
C ARG A 74 2.64 36.92 -1.54
N LYS A 75 2.36 36.57 -0.29
CA LYS A 75 3.14 37.01 0.88
C LYS A 75 4.58 36.50 0.91
N GLN A 76 4.94 35.55 0.06
CA GLN A 76 6.34 35.10 -0.07
C GLN A 76 7.19 36.09 -0.87
N GLU A 77 6.58 37.08 -1.56
CA GLU A 77 7.22 38.18 -2.30
C GLU A 77 8.18 37.75 -3.43
N ILE A 78 8.16 36.48 -3.83
CA ILE A 78 9.00 35.93 -4.90
C ILE A 78 8.19 35.57 -6.15
N PHE A 79 6.86 35.52 -6.05
CA PHE A 79 5.98 35.18 -7.16
C PHE A 79 5.36 36.42 -7.77
N ASN A 80 5.37 36.52 -9.13
CA ASN A 80 4.72 37.63 -9.82
C ASN A 80 3.19 37.44 -9.92
N GLU A 81 2.47 38.54 -10.05
CA GLU A 81 1.00 38.53 -10.09
C GLU A 81 0.42 37.77 -11.28
N GLU A 82 1.10 37.74 -12.43
CA GLU A 82 0.66 36.97 -13.59
C GLU A 82 0.68 35.47 -13.34
N PHE A 83 1.72 34.96 -12.68
CA PHE A 83 1.83 33.56 -12.28
C PHE A 83 0.80 33.22 -11.19
N LEU A 84 0.62 34.09 -10.19
CA LEU A 84 -0.42 33.92 -9.17
C LEU A 84 -1.83 33.89 -9.77
N LYS A 85 -2.10 34.74 -10.76
CA LYS A 85 -3.34 34.71 -11.53
C LYS A 85 -3.49 33.41 -12.33
N PHE A 86 -2.42 32.89 -12.92
CA PHE A 86 -2.42 31.59 -13.58
C PHE A 86 -2.79 30.48 -12.59
N LEU A 87 -2.17 30.43 -11.40
CA LEU A 87 -2.49 29.46 -10.36
C LEU A 87 -3.92 29.58 -9.86
N SER A 88 -4.49 30.79 -9.73
CA SER A 88 -5.89 30.97 -9.29
C SER A 88 -6.92 30.37 -10.25
N ASN A 89 -6.54 30.12 -11.50
CA ASN A 89 -7.38 29.46 -12.51
C ASN A 89 -6.89 28.02 -12.82
N PHE A 90 -6.03 27.50 -11.99
CA PHE A 90 -5.42 26.18 -12.21
C PHE A 90 -6.48 25.09 -12.26
N LYS A 91 -6.39 24.28 -13.32
CA LYS A 91 -7.13 23.03 -13.48
C LYS A 91 -6.20 22.03 -14.15
N PHE A 92 -6.22 20.79 -13.68
CA PHE A 92 -5.46 19.73 -14.33
C PHE A 92 -6.21 19.25 -15.59
N GLU A 93 -5.57 19.40 -16.74
CA GLU A 93 -6.11 19.04 -18.05
C GLU A 93 -5.30 17.92 -18.74
N GLY A 94 -4.32 17.37 -18.04
CA GLY A 94 -3.45 16.32 -18.54
C GLY A 94 -4.09 14.94 -18.58
N GLU A 95 -3.27 13.97 -18.95
CA GLU A 95 -3.61 12.54 -18.99
C GLU A 95 -2.81 11.80 -17.92
N ILE A 96 -3.46 10.85 -17.22
CA ILE A 96 -2.79 9.93 -16.30
C ILE A 96 -2.95 8.50 -16.82
N TYR A 97 -1.82 7.84 -16.96
CA TYR A 97 -1.75 6.40 -17.23
C TYR A 97 -1.24 5.71 -15.95
N ALA A 98 -1.90 4.65 -15.53
CA ALA A 98 -1.51 3.97 -14.30
C ALA A 98 -1.76 2.47 -14.35
N MET A 99 -1.03 1.73 -13.51
CA MET A 99 -1.35 0.36 -13.16
C MET A 99 -2.60 0.32 -12.29
N ARG A 100 -3.27 -0.82 -12.26
CA ARG A 100 -4.43 -1.05 -11.40
C ARG A 100 -3.99 -1.29 -9.95
N GLU A 101 -4.72 -0.74 -8.96
CA GLU A 101 -4.47 -1.08 -7.55
C GLU A 101 -4.60 -2.57 -7.28
N GLY A 102 -3.72 -3.08 -6.45
CA GLY A 102 -3.59 -4.51 -6.16
C GLY A 102 -2.69 -5.26 -7.16
N GLU A 103 -2.15 -4.58 -8.18
CA GLU A 103 -1.18 -5.21 -9.08
C GLU A 103 0.13 -5.51 -8.34
N VAL A 104 0.75 -6.65 -8.64
CA VAL A 104 2.12 -6.92 -8.21
C VAL A 104 3.08 -6.11 -9.08
N ILE A 105 4.03 -5.44 -8.45
CA ILE A 105 4.92 -4.49 -9.12
C ILE A 105 6.38 -4.78 -8.79
N PHE A 106 7.25 -4.41 -9.73
CA PHE A 106 8.68 -4.67 -9.67
C PHE A 106 9.49 -3.39 -9.88
N PRO A 107 10.77 -3.34 -9.45
CA PRO A 107 11.63 -2.17 -9.62
C PRO A 107 11.80 -1.75 -11.09
N ASN A 108 11.90 -0.42 -11.30
CA ASN A 108 12.13 0.23 -12.59
C ASN A 108 10.99 0.15 -13.61
N GLU A 109 9.82 -0.34 -13.20
CA GLU A 109 8.62 -0.26 -14.01
C GLU A 109 7.89 1.06 -13.75
N PRO A 110 7.39 1.76 -14.78
CA PRO A 110 6.49 2.88 -14.56
C PRO A 110 5.17 2.40 -13.96
N LEU A 111 4.87 2.84 -12.74
CA LEU A 111 3.63 2.56 -12.03
C LEU A 111 2.51 3.51 -12.45
N LEU A 112 2.91 4.74 -12.74
CA LEU A 112 2.05 5.83 -13.18
C LEU A 112 2.85 6.76 -14.09
N CYS A 113 2.21 7.22 -15.17
CA CYS A 113 2.75 8.26 -16.04
C CYS A 113 1.79 9.44 -16.11
N VAL A 114 2.32 10.65 -15.96
CA VAL A 114 1.64 11.93 -16.14
C VAL A 114 2.08 12.49 -17.48
N LYS A 115 1.11 12.70 -18.39
CA LYS A 115 1.28 13.47 -19.61
C LYS A 115 0.53 14.79 -19.45
N ALA A 116 1.23 15.89 -19.25
CA ALA A 116 0.63 17.19 -19.01
C ALA A 116 1.58 18.33 -19.39
N SER A 117 1.07 19.57 -19.38
CA SER A 117 1.95 20.74 -19.48
C SER A 117 2.90 20.83 -18.29
N ALA A 118 4.05 21.46 -18.48
CA ALA A 118 5.18 21.44 -17.52
C ALA A 118 4.76 21.82 -16.10
N ILE A 119 3.97 22.90 -15.93
CA ILE A 119 3.51 23.34 -14.62
C ILE A 119 2.52 22.35 -14.02
N GLN A 120 1.57 21.84 -14.81
CA GLN A 120 0.59 20.88 -14.34
C GLN A 120 1.25 19.57 -13.89
N ALA A 121 2.22 19.07 -14.64
CA ALA A 121 2.97 17.87 -14.28
C ALA A 121 3.83 18.09 -13.03
N GLN A 122 4.49 19.26 -12.90
CA GLN A 122 5.38 19.55 -11.78
C GLN A 122 4.65 19.62 -10.43
N LEU A 123 3.49 20.27 -10.38
CA LEU A 123 2.73 20.47 -9.14
C LEU A 123 2.05 19.21 -8.57
N LEU A 124 2.22 18.07 -9.21
CA LEU A 124 1.70 16.79 -8.73
C LEU A 124 2.74 15.97 -7.92
N GLU A 125 4.03 16.28 -8.05
CA GLU A 125 5.13 15.42 -7.59
C GLU A 125 4.98 14.99 -6.14
N THR A 126 4.90 15.93 -5.21
CA THR A 126 4.89 15.62 -3.77
C THR A 126 3.67 14.78 -3.38
N PHE A 127 2.47 15.15 -3.83
CA PHE A 127 1.25 14.41 -3.44
C PHE A 127 1.24 12.98 -3.99
N LEU A 128 1.63 12.82 -5.26
CA LEU A 128 1.74 11.51 -5.89
C LEU A 128 2.71 10.60 -5.15
N LEU A 129 3.91 11.11 -4.86
CA LEU A 129 4.94 10.36 -4.14
C LEU A 129 4.52 10.02 -2.71
N LEU A 130 4.00 10.99 -1.95
CA LEU A 130 3.51 10.79 -0.59
C LEU A 130 2.48 9.66 -0.52
N THR A 131 1.51 9.70 -1.44
CA THR A 131 0.38 8.77 -1.46
C THR A 131 0.80 7.36 -1.87
N LEU A 132 1.50 7.23 -2.99
CA LEU A 132 1.88 5.94 -3.54
C LEU A 132 2.97 5.25 -2.72
N ASN A 133 3.94 6.01 -2.18
CA ASN A 133 4.95 5.48 -1.26
C ASN A 133 4.31 4.85 -0.03
N HIS A 134 3.47 5.61 0.68
CA HIS A 134 2.87 5.14 1.93
C HIS A 134 1.97 3.92 1.71
N GLN A 135 1.02 4.00 0.77
CA GLN A 135 0.03 2.93 0.62
C GLN A 135 0.63 1.67 0.01
N SER A 136 1.53 1.78 -0.97
CA SER A 136 2.21 0.60 -1.53
C SER A 136 3.15 -0.06 -0.51
N LEU A 137 3.82 0.72 0.34
CA LEU A 137 4.64 0.20 1.43
C LEU A 137 3.81 -0.63 2.42
N ILE A 138 2.70 -0.07 2.92
CA ILE A 138 1.87 -0.75 3.91
C ILE A 138 1.15 -1.96 3.30
N ALA A 139 0.66 -1.88 2.06
CA ALA A 139 0.06 -3.04 1.38
C ALA A 139 1.08 -4.17 1.21
N THR A 140 2.31 -3.85 0.83
CA THR A 140 3.40 -4.81 0.68
C THR A 140 3.76 -5.45 2.03
N LYS A 141 3.90 -4.64 3.09
CA LYS A 141 4.19 -5.11 4.46
C LYS A 141 3.10 -6.02 4.99
N ALA A 142 1.83 -5.62 4.81
CA ALA A 142 0.67 -6.43 5.19
C ALA A 142 0.69 -7.80 4.48
N ASN A 143 0.98 -7.81 3.18
CA ASN A 143 1.05 -9.06 2.42
C ASN A 143 2.18 -9.99 2.90
N ARG A 144 3.33 -9.45 3.27
CA ARG A 144 4.42 -10.27 3.88
C ARG A 144 3.94 -10.95 5.15
N MET A 145 3.22 -10.23 6.03
CA MET A 145 2.67 -10.79 7.26
C MET A 145 1.57 -11.83 6.99
N VAL A 146 0.69 -11.58 6.01
CA VAL A 146 -0.35 -12.52 5.59
C VAL A 146 0.27 -13.83 5.08
N ARG A 147 1.31 -13.75 4.26
CA ARG A 147 2.03 -14.95 3.77
C ARG A 147 2.75 -15.68 4.91
N ALA A 148 3.36 -14.95 5.85
CA ALA A 148 3.98 -15.54 7.04
C ALA A 148 2.98 -16.30 7.91
N ALA A 149 1.74 -15.80 8.01
CA ALA A 149 0.68 -16.40 8.81
C ALA A 149 0.06 -17.67 8.19
N GLN A 150 0.35 -17.98 6.92
CA GLN A 150 -0.19 -19.14 6.20
C GLN A 150 -1.74 -19.17 6.24
N GLN A 151 -2.34 -20.19 6.90
CA GLN A 151 -3.79 -20.34 7.06
C GLN A 151 -4.39 -19.43 8.14
N SER A 152 -3.56 -18.89 9.05
CA SER A 152 -4.01 -17.97 10.10
C SER A 152 -4.35 -16.60 9.51
N LYS A 153 -5.25 -15.88 10.17
CA LYS A 153 -5.71 -14.57 9.68
C LYS A 153 -4.92 -13.44 10.32
N ILE A 154 -4.74 -12.34 9.58
CA ILE A 154 -4.12 -11.11 10.09
C ILE A 154 -5.20 -10.04 10.32
N LEU A 155 -5.26 -9.53 11.56
CA LEU A 155 -6.03 -8.33 11.96
C LEU A 155 -5.10 -7.13 11.99
N GLU A 156 -5.48 -6.04 11.34
CA GLU A 156 -4.77 -4.77 11.44
C GLU A 156 -5.19 -4.04 12.75
N PHE A 157 -4.23 -3.82 13.65
CA PHE A 157 -4.40 -3.18 14.97
C PHE A 157 -3.50 -1.95 15.16
N GLY A 158 -3.06 -1.32 14.05
CA GLY A 158 -1.99 -0.33 14.07
C GLY A 158 -2.42 1.11 14.28
N SER A 159 -3.70 1.46 14.18
CA SER A 159 -4.17 2.86 14.11
C SER A 159 -3.56 3.79 15.17
N ARG A 160 -3.48 3.35 16.43
CA ARG A 160 -2.90 4.15 17.53
C ARG A 160 -1.37 4.31 17.49
N ARG A 161 -0.69 3.66 16.55
CA ARG A 161 0.76 3.70 16.34
C ARG A 161 1.16 4.37 15.02
N ALA A 162 0.18 4.75 14.20
CA ALA A 162 0.42 5.43 12.94
C ALA A 162 0.92 6.87 13.15
N GLN A 163 1.62 7.41 12.15
CA GLN A 163 2.13 8.77 12.15
C GLN A 163 1.05 9.78 11.74
N GLY A 164 0.01 9.87 12.54
CA GLY A 164 -1.12 10.79 12.35
C GLY A 164 -2.39 10.12 11.82
N SER A 165 -3.49 10.87 11.80
CA SER A 165 -4.82 10.36 11.47
C SER A 165 -4.94 9.86 10.04
N GLU A 166 -4.34 10.59 9.08
CA GLU A 166 -4.35 10.18 7.66
C GLU A 166 -3.57 8.90 7.46
N ALA A 167 -2.38 8.76 8.08
CA ALA A 167 -1.60 7.53 8.03
C ALA A 167 -2.35 6.33 8.65
N ALA A 168 -3.12 6.53 9.72
CA ALA A 168 -3.98 5.50 10.29
C ALA A 168 -5.06 5.03 9.30
N LEU A 169 -5.75 5.98 8.66
CA LEU A 169 -6.81 5.69 7.69
C LEU A 169 -6.28 5.02 6.44
N LYS A 170 -5.28 5.65 5.79
CA LYS A 170 -4.70 5.16 4.54
C LYS A 170 -3.91 3.87 4.75
N GLY A 171 -3.25 3.73 5.90
CA GLY A 171 -2.57 2.50 6.29
C GLY A 171 -3.53 1.34 6.52
N SER A 172 -4.67 1.55 7.18
CA SER A 172 -5.71 0.51 7.32
C SER A 172 -6.29 0.09 5.96
N ARG A 173 -6.51 1.06 5.04
CA ARG A 173 -6.91 0.79 3.65
C ARG A 173 -5.90 -0.09 2.94
N ALA A 174 -4.64 0.30 2.99
CA ALA A 174 -3.55 -0.40 2.33
C ALA A 174 -3.31 -1.80 2.92
N ALA A 175 -3.39 -1.94 4.24
CA ALA A 175 -3.29 -3.23 4.91
C ALA A 175 -4.40 -4.20 4.47
N PHE A 176 -5.62 -3.70 4.26
CA PHE A 176 -6.70 -4.50 3.72
C PHE A 176 -6.43 -4.95 2.28
N ILE A 177 -5.91 -4.07 1.41
CA ILE A 177 -5.46 -4.44 0.05
C ILE A 177 -4.39 -5.54 0.13
N GLY A 178 -3.44 -5.42 1.06
CA GLY A 178 -2.37 -6.40 1.29
C GLY A 178 -2.83 -7.76 1.82
N GLY A 179 -4.10 -7.89 2.22
CA GLY A 179 -4.72 -9.17 2.62
C GLY A 179 -5.15 -9.28 4.07
N CYS A 180 -5.00 -8.23 4.90
CA CYS A 180 -5.61 -8.21 6.23
C CYS A 180 -7.13 -8.40 6.11
N PHE A 181 -7.72 -9.22 6.98
CA PHE A 181 -9.13 -9.57 6.81
C PHE A 181 -10.09 -8.59 7.50
N LYS A 182 -9.62 -7.85 8.52
CA LYS A 182 -10.34 -6.81 9.26
C LYS A 182 -9.36 -5.76 9.78
N SER A 183 -9.89 -4.60 10.18
CA SER A 183 -9.12 -3.54 10.87
C SER A 183 -9.79 -3.15 12.18
N ALA A 184 -9.00 -2.66 13.13
CA ALA A 184 -9.49 -2.03 14.36
C ALA A 184 -9.86 -0.54 14.15
N CYS A 185 -9.54 0.04 13.00
CA CYS A 185 -9.85 1.45 12.69
C CYS A 185 -11.31 1.62 12.29
N THR A 186 -12.13 2.02 13.24
CA THR A 186 -13.59 2.21 13.03
C THR A 186 -13.88 3.20 11.89
N LEU A 187 -13.13 4.30 11.81
CA LEU A 187 -13.30 5.30 10.76
C LEU A 187 -12.91 4.76 9.37
N ALA A 188 -11.87 3.95 9.28
CA ALA A 188 -11.51 3.26 8.04
C ALA A 188 -12.62 2.28 7.61
N GLY A 189 -13.21 1.57 8.56
CA GLY A 189 -14.41 0.73 8.33
C GLY A 189 -15.55 1.51 7.69
N LYS A 190 -15.87 2.68 8.25
CA LYS A 190 -16.94 3.57 7.75
C LYS A 190 -16.64 4.10 6.34
N ILE A 191 -15.42 4.60 6.11
CA ILE A 191 -15.07 5.27 4.84
C ILE A 191 -14.86 4.28 3.70
N TYR A 192 -14.20 3.14 3.99
CA TYR A 192 -13.75 2.19 2.97
C TYR A 192 -14.54 0.87 2.97
N ASN A 193 -15.56 0.76 3.82
CA ASN A 193 -16.33 -0.47 4.00
C ASN A 193 -15.45 -1.70 4.34
N ILE A 194 -14.42 -1.48 5.17
CA ILE A 194 -13.56 -2.54 5.68
C ILE A 194 -14.26 -3.20 6.87
N PRO A 195 -14.33 -4.54 6.94
CA PRO A 195 -14.84 -5.20 8.13
C PRO A 195 -14.02 -4.80 9.36
N ILE A 196 -14.70 -4.32 10.39
CA ILE A 196 -14.05 -3.90 11.65
C ILE A 196 -14.05 -5.03 12.66
N SER A 197 -13.05 -5.03 13.54
CA SER A 197 -12.94 -5.95 14.67
C SER A 197 -12.26 -5.26 15.84
N GLY A 198 -12.78 -5.56 17.01
CA GLY A 198 -12.22 -5.15 18.30
C GLY A 198 -12.69 -6.12 19.35
N THR A 199 -11.92 -6.23 20.43
CA THR A 199 -12.29 -7.04 21.58
C THR A 199 -12.39 -6.13 22.79
N MET A 200 -11.63 -6.38 23.83
CA MET A 200 -11.51 -5.53 25.01
C MET A 200 -10.04 -5.14 25.22
N ALA A 201 -9.80 -4.14 26.06
CA ALA A 201 -8.49 -3.83 26.61
C ALA A 201 -8.41 -4.33 28.06
N HIS A 202 -7.20 -4.38 28.63
CA HIS A 202 -7.00 -4.75 30.03
C HIS A 202 -7.81 -3.88 30.99
N SER A 203 -8.02 -2.61 30.67
CA SER A 203 -8.84 -1.68 31.45
C SER A 203 -10.30 -2.15 31.62
N TRP A 204 -10.87 -2.88 30.66
CA TRP A 204 -12.20 -3.48 30.81
C TRP A 204 -12.21 -4.46 32.00
N VAL A 205 -11.22 -5.36 32.06
CA VAL A 205 -11.09 -6.33 33.15
C VAL A 205 -10.88 -5.63 34.48
N GLN A 206 -10.02 -4.61 34.51
CA GLN A 206 -9.68 -3.84 35.70
C GLN A 206 -10.86 -2.98 36.26
N MET A 207 -11.89 -2.71 35.47
CA MET A 207 -13.08 -1.96 35.93
C MET A 207 -14.06 -2.78 36.78
N PHE A 208 -13.84 -4.11 36.86
CA PHE A 208 -14.69 -5.02 37.64
C PHE A 208 -13.94 -5.51 38.88
N GLU A 209 -14.69 -5.97 39.88
CA GLU A 209 -14.10 -6.53 41.14
C GLU A 209 -13.30 -7.80 40.85
N SER A 210 -13.67 -8.56 39.81
CA SER A 210 -12.94 -9.75 39.39
C SER A 210 -12.95 -9.92 37.88
N GLU A 211 -11.91 -10.59 37.36
CA GLU A 211 -11.78 -10.98 35.96
C GLU A 211 -12.98 -11.85 35.50
N LEU A 212 -13.48 -12.72 36.38
CA LEU A 212 -14.63 -13.57 36.10
C LEU A 212 -15.89 -12.74 35.84
N GLU A 213 -16.14 -11.72 36.67
CA GLU A 213 -17.27 -10.79 36.47
C GLU A 213 -17.12 -9.99 35.20
N ALA A 214 -15.92 -9.49 34.88
CA ALA A 214 -15.66 -8.78 33.65
C ALA A 214 -15.98 -9.64 32.41
N PHE A 215 -15.62 -10.91 32.44
CA PHE A 215 -15.88 -11.83 31.33
C PHE A 215 -17.36 -12.18 31.19
N ARG A 216 -18.07 -12.42 32.31
CA ARG A 216 -19.53 -12.62 32.33
C ARG A 216 -20.28 -11.40 31.79
N ALA A 217 -19.89 -10.22 32.21
CA ALA A 217 -20.49 -8.97 31.76
C ALA A 217 -20.29 -8.79 30.25
N TYR A 218 -19.09 -9.10 29.72
CA TYR A 218 -18.78 -9.00 28.29
C TYR A 218 -19.61 -9.96 27.44
N ILE A 219 -19.66 -11.23 27.81
CA ILE A 219 -20.41 -12.26 27.09
C ILE A 219 -21.93 -11.99 27.09
N LYS A 220 -22.46 -11.47 28.19
CA LYS A 220 -23.86 -11.08 28.29
C LYS A 220 -24.26 -10.04 27.22
N ILE A 221 -23.33 -9.12 26.90
CA ILE A 221 -23.55 -8.06 25.93
C ILE A 221 -23.22 -8.55 24.51
N TYR A 222 -22.15 -9.33 24.35
CA TYR A 222 -21.62 -9.80 23.07
C TYR A 222 -21.57 -11.35 23.00
N PRO A 223 -22.72 -12.04 22.91
CA PRO A 223 -22.76 -13.50 22.98
C PRO A 223 -22.29 -14.20 21.70
N LYS A 224 -22.19 -13.48 20.57
CA LYS A 224 -21.77 -14.04 19.29
C LYS A 224 -20.26 -13.96 19.12
N GLU A 225 -19.59 -15.12 19.10
CA GLU A 225 -18.14 -15.25 18.93
C GLU A 225 -17.32 -14.26 19.81
N PRO A 226 -17.59 -14.21 21.14
CA PRO A 226 -16.88 -13.28 22.02
C PRO A 226 -15.39 -13.65 22.11
N VAL A 227 -14.55 -12.64 22.20
CA VAL A 227 -13.10 -12.81 22.41
C VAL A 227 -12.73 -12.20 23.76
N LEU A 228 -12.19 -13.01 24.65
CA LEU A 228 -11.78 -12.62 26.00
C LEU A 228 -10.27 -12.43 26.08
N LEU A 229 -9.81 -11.32 26.66
CA LEU A 229 -8.41 -11.01 26.88
C LEU A 229 -7.98 -11.62 28.22
N ILE A 230 -7.16 -12.68 28.16
CA ILE A 230 -6.93 -13.56 29.32
C ILE A 230 -5.60 -13.33 30.06
N ASP A 231 -4.82 -12.35 29.66
CA ASP A 231 -3.50 -12.08 30.24
C ASP A 231 -3.42 -10.76 31.02
N THR A 232 -4.58 -10.32 31.60
CA THR A 232 -4.60 -9.12 32.45
C THR A 232 -3.81 -9.33 33.76
N TYR A 233 -3.90 -10.50 34.34
CA TYR A 233 -3.18 -10.88 35.58
C TYR A 233 -2.31 -12.10 35.36
N ASP A 234 -2.87 -13.31 35.35
CA ASP A 234 -2.17 -14.56 35.06
C ASP A 234 -2.93 -15.33 33.98
N CYS A 235 -2.29 -15.47 32.84
CA CYS A 235 -2.92 -16.06 31.64
C CYS A 235 -3.49 -17.47 31.90
N LEU A 236 -2.75 -18.35 32.56
CA LEU A 236 -3.11 -19.77 32.74
C LEU A 236 -3.81 -20.04 34.06
N LYS A 237 -3.42 -19.37 35.16
CA LYS A 237 -3.96 -19.66 36.49
C LYS A 237 -5.30 -19.02 36.73
N SER A 238 -5.57 -17.84 36.12
CA SER A 238 -6.84 -17.12 36.25
C SER A 238 -7.54 -16.92 34.91
N GLY A 239 -6.95 -16.20 33.96
CA GLY A 239 -7.61 -15.75 32.75
C GLY A 239 -8.23 -16.87 31.92
N LEU A 240 -7.46 -17.87 31.57
CA LEU A 240 -7.94 -19.01 30.78
C LEU A 240 -9.01 -19.81 31.53
N LYS A 241 -8.84 -20.06 32.82
CA LYS A 241 -9.80 -20.80 33.64
C LYS A 241 -11.13 -20.06 33.76
N ASN A 242 -11.08 -18.75 33.97
CA ASN A 242 -12.27 -17.88 34.00
C ASN A 242 -12.95 -17.83 32.63
N ALA A 243 -12.20 -17.75 31.53
CA ALA A 243 -12.76 -17.76 30.17
C ALA A 243 -13.49 -19.10 29.86
N ILE A 244 -12.84 -20.25 30.16
CA ILE A 244 -13.45 -21.57 29.98
C ILE A 244 -14.74 -21.70 30.81
N LYS A 245 -14.69 -21.25 32.08
CA LYS A 245 -15.87 -21.28 32.95
C LYS A 245 -17.03 -20.49 32.36
N VAL A 246 -16.79 -19.26 31.92
CA VAL A 246 -17.83 -18.37 31.39
C VAL A 246 -18.36 -18.87 30.04
N PHE A 247 -17.51 -19.41 29.15
CA PHE A 247 -17.94 -20.03 27.91
C PHE A 247 -18.87 -21.22 28.16
N LYS A 248 -18.53 -22.09 29.13
CA LYS A 248 -19.42 -23.20 29.54
C LYS A 248 -20.73 -22.75 30.16
N GLU A 249 -20.69 -21.77 31.06
CA GLU A 249 -21.89 -21.19 31.67
C GLU A 249 -22.86 -20.61 30.63
N ALA A 250 -22.32 -20.02 29.54
CA ALA A 250 -23.09 -19.40 28.47
C ALA A 250 -23.40 -20.33 27.28
N GLY A 251 -22.91 -21.57 27.28
CA GLY A 251 -23.09 -22.52 26.16
C GLY A 251 -22.36 -22.10 24.88
N ILE A 252 -21.24 -21.38 24.98
CA ILE A 252 -20.48 -20.84 23.84
C ILE A 252 -19.32 -21.79 23.53
N ASN A 253 -19.31 -22.39 22.35
CA ASN A 253 -18.25 -23.30 21.88
C ASN A 253 -17.27 -22.64 20.89
N ASN A 254 -17.69 -21.57 20.21
CA ASN A 254 -16.95 -20.89 19.13
C ASN A 254 -16.42 -19.51 19.53
N GLY A 255 -16.19 -19.28 20.82
CA GLY A 255 -15.55 -18.06 21.31
C GLY A 255 -14.08 -17.96 20.94
N GLY A 256 -13.38 -17.01 21.54
CA GLY A 256 -11.94 -16.86 21.39
C GLY A 256 -11.28 -16.34 22.66
N VAL A 257 -10.01 -16.65 22.79
CA VAL A 257 -9.15 -16.09 23.83
C VAL A 257 -8.00 -15.32 23.19
N ARG A 258 -7.66 -14.15 23.74
CA ARG A 258 -6.56 -13.32 23.24
C ARG A 258 -5.47 -13.21 24.29
N ILE A 259 -4.22 -13.34 23.82
CA ILE A 259 -2.98 -13.12 24.56
C ILE A 259 -2.20 -11.97 23.90
N ASP A 260 -1.70 -11.06 24.72
CA ASP A 260 -0.99 -9.83 24.30
C ASP A 260 0.42 -9.76 24.93
N SER A 261 0.82 -10.77 25.70
CA SER A 261 2.06 -10.79 26.46
C SER A 261 2.62 -12.21 26.64
N GLY A 262 3.86 -12.30 27.13
CA GLY A 262 4.53 -13.55 27.46
C GLY A 262 5.09 -14.34 26.28
N ASN A 263 5.47 -15.59 26.50
CA ASN A 263 5.96 -16.49 25.45
C ASN A 263 4.76 -17.05 24.66
N LEU A 264 4.44 -16.42 23.52
CA LEU A 264 3.28 -16.78 22.69
C LEU A 264 3.30 -18.24 22.22
N LEU A 265 4.49 -18.82 21.98
CA LEU A 265 4.63 -20.22 21.57
C LEU A 265 4.13 -21.15 22.68
N ASP A 266 4.75 -21.08 23.84
CA ASP A 266 4.43 -21.95 24.98
C ASP A 266 2.99 -21.75 25.46
N LEU A 267 2.55 -20.48 25.52
CA LEU A 267 1.20 -20.16 25.95
C LEU A 267 0.16 -20.71 24.97
N SER A 268 0.36 -20.59 23.66
CA SER A 268 -0.61 -21.08 22.69
C SER A 268 -0.85 -22.60 22.77
N PHE A 269 0.21 -23.38 22.99
CA PHE A 269 0.07 -24.83 23.17
C PHE A 269 -0.68 -25.18 24.47
N LYS A 270 -0.32 -24.56 25.59
CA LYS A 270 -0.99 -24.78 26.88
C LYS A 270 -2.46 -24.37 26.83
N ILE A 271 -2.75 -23.21 26.22
CA ILE A 271 -4.11 -22.73 26.03
C ILE A 271 -4.91 -23.71 25.16
N ARG A 272 -4.37 -24.20 24.07
CA ARG A 272 -5.06 -25.16 23.20
C ARG A 272 -5.36 -26.45 23.94
N GLN A 273 -4.40 -26.97 24.69
CA GLN A 273 -4.57 -28.18 25.50
C GLN A 273 -5.73 -28.03 26.53
N GLU A 274 -5.75 -26.93 27.27
CA GLU A 274 -6.80 -26.67 28.28
C GLU A 274 -8.19 -26.46 27.64
N LEU A 275 -8.25 -25.75 26.49
CA LEU A 275 -9.48 -25.59 25.74
C LEU A 275 -10.01 -26.93 25.20
N ASP A 276 -9.14 -27.82 24.72
CA ASP A 276 -9.52 -29.15 24.21
C ASP A 276 -10.00 -30.07 25.34
N GLN A 277 -9.32 -30.05 26.49
CA GLN A 277 -9.77 -30.78 27.69
C GLN A 277 -11.15 -30.28 28.15
N ALA A 278 -11.41 -28.98 27.95
CA ALA A 278 -12.70 -28.37 28.27
C ALA A 278 -13.78 -28.64 27.19
N GLN A 279 -13.48 -29.37 26.10
CA GLN A 279 -14.34 -29.62 24.93
C GLN A 279 -14.68 -28.33 24.13
N LEU A 280 -13.79 -27.33 24.16
CA LEU A 280 -13.93 -26.07 23.42
C LEU A 280 -13.04 -26.07 22.18
N HIS A 281 -13.15 -27.09 21.32
CA HIS A 281 -12.30 -27.34 20.15
C HIS A 281 -12.39 -26.22 19.10
N GLU A 282 -13.54 -25.55 18.98
CA GLU A 282 -13.75 -24.47 18.02
C GLU A 282 -13.33 -23.10 18.54
N CYS A 283 -12.96 -22.99 19.82
CA CYS A 283 -12.52 -21.76 20.42
C CYS A 283 -11.19 -21.30 19.79
N LYS A 284 -11.12 -20.06 19.33
CA LYS A 284 -9.98 -19.48 18.61
C LYS A 284 -8.93 -18.92 19.55
N ILE A 285 -7.67 -19.05 19.19
CA ILE A 285 -6.53 -18.41 19.88
C ILE A 285 -6.07 -17.21 19.03
N ILE A 286 -6.13 -16.02 19.62
CA ILE A 286 -5.69 -14.77 19.04
C ILE A 286 -4.42 -14.32 19.76
N ALA A 287 -3.34 -14.08 19.00
CA ALA A 287 -2.11 -13.51 19.52
C ALA A 287 -1.91 -12.09 19.03
N SER A 288 -1.52 -11.20 19.91
CA SER A 288 -1.07 -9.85 19.60
C SER A 288 0.19 -9.56 20.42
N ASN A 289 0.87 -8.48 20.22
CA ASN A 289 2.12 -8.05 20.85
C ASN A 289 3.31 -8.02 19.86
N ALA A 290 3.70 -6.83 19.42
CA ALA A 290 4.92 -6.53 18.65
C ALA A 290 5.24 -7.53 17.50
N LEU A 291 4.20 -8.12 16.90
CA LEU A 291 4.33 -9.14 15.86
C LEU A 291 4.79 -8.51 14.53
N ASP A 292 5.74 -9.20 13.90
CA ASP A 292 6.19 -8.97 12.54
C ASP A 292 6.18 -10.29 11.74
N GLU A 293 6.50 -10.24 10.44
CA GLU A 293 6.51 -11.42 9.59
C GLU A 293 7.51 -12.50 10.04
N LYS A 294 8.64 -12.10 10.64
CA LYS A 294 9.66 -13.06 11.13
C LYS A 294 9.15 -13.81 12.35
N THR A 295 8.57 -13.10 13.30
CA THR A 295 7.97 -13.67 14.51
C THR A 295 6.81 -14.60 14.15
N ILE A 296 5.90 -14.14 13.28
CA ILE A 296 4.76 -14.94 12.82
C ILE A 296 5.25 -16.21 12.11
N GLN A 297 6.21 -16.08 11.19
CA GLN A 297 6.77 -17.23 10.46
C GLN A 297 7.42 -18.24 11.42
N ASN A 298 8.12 -17.77 12.45
CA ASN A 298 8.75 -18.64 13.46
C ASN A 298 7.70 -19.41 14.26
N LEU A 299 6.64 -18.73 14.71
CA LEU A 299 5.52 -19.38 15.40
C LEU A 299 4.84 -20.43 14.51
N LYS A 300 4.61 -20.13 13.23
CA LYS A 300 4.01 -21.08 12.29
C LYS A 300 4.91 -22.27 11.96
N LYS A 301 6.23 -22.07 11.84
CA LYS A 301 7.19 -23.17 11.67
C LYS A 301 7.18 -24.14 12.86
N GLN A 302 6.95 -23.63 14.05
CA GLN A 302 6.83 -24.41 15.27
C GLN A 302 5.41 -24.93 15.53
N GLN A 303 4.51 -24.78 14.55
CA GLN A 303 3.11 -25.26 14.59
C GLN A 303 2.29 -24.66 15.75
N ALA A 304 2.62 -23.46 16.21
CA ALA A 304 1.84 -22.76 17.23
C ALA A 304 0.35 -22.71 16.82
N PRO A 305 -0.58 -23.18 17.68
CA PRO A 305 -2.00 -23.27 17.37
C PRO A 305 -2.70 -21.90 17.50
N ILE A 306 -2.19 -20.92 16.77
CA ILE A 306 -2.70 -19.54 16.74
C ILE A 306 -3.53 -19.35 15.46
N ASP A 307 -4.80 -19.03 15.61
CA ASP A 307 -5.75 -18.86 14.52
C ASP A 307 -5.69 -17.46 13.90
N ILE A 308 -5.42 -16.44 14.73
CA ILE A 308 -5.45 -15.04 14.33
C ILE A 308 -4.29 -14.28 14.96
N PHE A 309 -3.63 -13.46 14.16
CA PHE A 309 -2.60 -12.54 14.62
C PHE A 309 -3.10 -11.10 14.53
N GLY A 310 -3.12 -10.38 15.65
CA GLY A 310 -3.38 -8.95 15.73
C GLY A 310 -2.08 -8.17 15.56
N VAL A 311 -1.87 -7.53 14.42
CA VAL A 311 -0.62 -6.85 14.10
C VAL A 311 -0.83 -5.34 14.11
N GLY A 312 -0.03 -4.62 14.88
CA GLY A 312 -0.19 -3.18 15.08
C GLY A 312 1.00 -2.38 14.56
N GLU A 313 1.89 -1.99 15.48
CA GLU A 313 3.00 -1.07 15.24
C GLU A 313 3.88 -1.46 14.04
N LYS A 314 4.38 -2.70 14.02
CA LYS A 314 5.30 -3.17 12.99
C LYS A 314 4.71 -3.16 11.57
N LEU A 315 3.38 -3.28 11.46
CA LEU A 315 2.67 -3.17 10.19
C LEU A 315 2.49 -1.72 9.78
N ILE A 316 1.82 -0.91 10.64
CA ILE A 316 1.34 0.43 10.25
C ILE A 316 2.48 1.43 10.05
N THR A 317 3.64 1.18 10.65
CA THR A 317 4.85 2.01 10.51
C THR A 317 5.85 1.41 9.52
N ALA A 318 5.64 0.17 9.07
CA ALA A 318 6.61 -0.61 8.29
C ALA A 318 8.05 -0.49 8.88
N SER A 319 8.17 -0.58 10.19
CA SER A 319 9.35 -0.16 10.98
C SER A 319 10.68 -0.81 10.61
N SER A 320 10.67 -1.94 9.93
CA SER A 320 11.87 -2.65 9.45
C SER A 320 12.51 -1.98 8.22
N ASP A 321 11.69 -1.41 7.33
CA ASP A 321 12.11 -0.68 6.14
C ASP A 321 11.01 0.34 5.79
N PRO A 322 11.04 1.56 6.38
CA PRO A 322 9.91 2.48 6.39
C PRO A 322 9.76 3.32 5.12
N ILE A 323 10.57 3.07 4.09
CA ILE A 323 10.59 3.88 2.88
C ILE A 323 10.41 3.02 1.64
N PHE A 324 9.38 3.31 0.82
CA PHE A 324 9.15 2.62 -0.44
C PHE A 324 10.05 3.14 -1.58
N SER A 325 10.51 4.37 -1.49
CA SER A 325 11.47 5.00 -2.40
C SER A 325 11.01 5.14 -3.85
N CYS A 326 9.72 5.40 -4.09
CA CYS A 326 9.28 5.88 -5.40
C CYS A 326 9.95 7.21 -5.74
N VAL A 327 10.14 7.43 -7.03
CA VAL A 327 10.65 8.68 -7.60
C VAL A 327 9.73 9.14 -8.74
N TYR A 328 9.66 10.43 -8.96
CA TYR A 328 8.94 11.08 -10.06
C TYR A 328 9.96 11.73 -11.00
N LYS A 329 10.01 11.30 -12.26
CA LYS A 329 11.09 11.72 -13.15
C LYS A 329 10.58 12.04 -14.55
N LEU A 330 11.08 13.15 -15.10
CA LEU A 330 10.88 13.51 -16.51
C LEU A 330 11.56 12.46 -17.41
N VAL A 331 10.80 11.87 -18.32
CA VAL A 331 11.29 10.82 -19.24
C VAL A 331 11.14 11.20 -20.70
N ALA A 332 10.29 12.19 -21.03
CA ALA A 332 10.18 12.71 -22.39
C ALA A 332 9.52 14.10 -22.40
N LEU A 333 9.69 14.82 -23.50
CA LEU A 333 8.96 16.03 -23.89
C LEU A 333 8.26 15.79 -25.24
N GLU A 334 7.21 16.55 -25.53
CA GLU A 334 6.59 16.59 -26.85
C GLU A 334 7.04 17.86 -27.57
N GLU A 335 7.68 17.73 -28.72
CA GLU A 335 8.12 18.84 -29.55
C GLU A 335 7.63 18.59 -30.99
N GLU A 336 6.90 19.54 -31.56
CA GLU A 336 6.35 19.43 -32.92
C GLU A 336 5.54 18.14 -33.16
N GLY A 337 4.76 17.72 -32.15
CA GLY A 337 3.97 16.48 -32.19
C GLY A 337 4.79 15.18 -32.08
N LYS A 338 6.10 15.27 -31.84
CA LYS A 338 6.99 14.11 -31.66
C LYS A 338 7.45 13.99 -30.21
N ILE A 339 7.49 12.77 -29.71
CA ILE A 339 8.01 12.48 -28.38
C ILE A 339 9.55 12.47 -28.43
N LYS A 340 10.17 13.39 -27.70
CA LYS A 340 11.61 13.47 -27.53
C LYS A 340 12.00 12.87 -26.17
N PRO A 341 12.71 11.74 -26.15
CA PRO A 341 13.10 11.10 -24.90
C PRO A 341 14.08 11.96 -24.10
N LYS A 342 13.98 11.90 -22.77
CA LYS A 342 14.87 12.56 -21.81
C LYS A 342 15.40 11.54 -20.83
N ILE A 343 16.67 11.64 -20.50
CA ILE A 343 17.34 10.75 -19.55
C ILE A 343 18.03 11.56 -18.45
N LYS A 344 17.88 11.11 -17.21
CA LYS A 344 18.75 11.54 -16.13
C LYS A 344 19.86 10.52 -15.96
N ILE A 345 21.09 10.92 -16.16
CA ILE A 345 22.28 10.13 -15.91
C ILE A 345 22.79 10.41 -14.50
N SER A 346 23.27 9.41 -13.81
CA SER A 346 23.84 9.51 -12.48
C SER A 346 25.15 8.73 -12.44
N GLU A 347 26.11 9.20 -11.64
CA GLU A 347 27.35 8.46 -11.36
C GLU A 347 27.07 7.03 -10.85
N ASN A 348 25.98 6.87 -10.07
CA ASN A 348 25.44 5.56 -9.76
C ASN A 348 24.51 5.10 -10.89
N SER A 349 24.91 4.14 -11.70
CA SER A 349 24.13 3.60 -12.82
C SER A 349 22.70 3.20 -12.46
N GLU A 350 22.49 2.70 -11.24
CA GLU A 350 21.17 2.36 -10.69
C GLU A 350 20.21 3.55 -10.53
N LYS A 351 20.73 4.79 -10.56
CA LYS A 351 19.92 6.02 -10.47
C LYS A 351 19.59 6.62 -11.83
N SER A 352 20.08 6.06 -12.93
CA SER A 352 19.70 6.48 -14.27
C SER A 352 18.25 6.13 -14.56
N THR A 353 17.57 6.97 -15.35
CA THR A 353 16.18 6.73 -15.73
C THR A 353 16.10 5.97 -17.06
N ILE A 354 15.06 5.17 -17.24
CA ILE A 354 14.72 4.62 -18.57
C ILE A 354 13.93 5.70 -19.31
N PRO A 355 14.43 6.22 -20.43
CA PRO A 355 13.82 7.34 -21.15
C PRO A 355 12.56 6.93 -21.90
N HIS A 356 11.88 7.93 -22.49
CA HIS A 356 10.71 7.81 -23.34
C HIS A 356 9.40 7.54 -22.60
N PHE A 357 8.26 7.84 -23.23
CA PHE A 357 6.94 7.42 -22.80
C PHE A 357 6.76 5.94 -23.14
N LYS A 358 6.40 5.13 -22.12
CA LYS A 358 6.47 3.66 -22.19
C LYS A 358 5.14 2.98 -21.89
N LYS A 359 5.02 1.75 -22.39
CA LYS A 359 4.06 0.74 -21.96
C LYS A 359 4.77 -0.37 -21.18
N VAL A 360 4.05 -1.00 -20.29
CA VAL A 360 4.49 -2.20 -19.59
C VAL A 360 3.61 -3.36 -20.03
N PHE A 361 4.22 -4.39 -20.54
CA PHE A 361 3.53 -5.65 -20.84
C PHE A 361 4.01 -6.72 -19.87
N ARG A 362 3.07 -7.32 -19.14
CA ARG A 362 3.29 -8.51 -18.33
C ARG A 362 3.04 -9.75 -19.15
N ILE A 363 4.01 -10.65 -19.14
CA ILE A 363 4.00 -11.85 -19.94
C ILE A 363 3.72 -13.06 -19.06
N TYR A 364 2.80 -13.90 -19.55
CA TYR A 364 2.34 -15.10 -18.87
C TYR A 364 2.62 -16.34 -19.74
N ASP A 365 2.93 -17.43 -19.08
CA ASP A 365 2.85 -18.75 -19.71
C ASP A 365 1.37 -19.08 -19.98
N LYS A 366 1.05 -19.43 -21.22
CA LYS A 366 -0.34 -19.65 -21.66
C LYS A 366 -1.00 -20.86 -21.02
N LYS A 367 -0.22 -21.91 -20.65
CA LYS A 367 -0.72 -23.15 -20.05
C LYS A 367 -0.89 -23.01 -18.54
N THR A 368 0.15 -22.52 -17.87
CA THR A 368 0.17 -22.45 -16.39
C THR A 368 -0.43 -21.17 -15.85
N LYS A 369 -0.62 -20.14 -16.70
CA LYS A 369 -1.03 -18.79 -16.34
C LYS A 369 -0.08 -18.10 -15.36
N LYS A 370 1.12 -18.63 -15.16
CA LYS A 370 2.14 -18.03 -14.31
C LYS A 370 2.77 -16.82 -14.98
N ILE A 371 3.10 -15.80 -14.18
CA ILE A 371 3.84 -14.63 -14.60
C ILE A 371 5.30 -15.03 -14.85
N LEU A 372 5.82 -14.70 -16.02
CA LEU A 372 7.19 -15.02 -16.43
C LEU A 372 8.14 -13.84 -16.26
N PHE A 373 7.83 -12.72 -16.89
CA PHE A 373 8.60 -11.48 -16.86
C PHE A 373 7.73 -10.31 -17.30
N ASP A 374 8.21 -9.08 -17.08
CA ASP A 374 7.63 -7.87 -17.63
C ASP A 374 8.57 -7.27 -18.69
N GLU A 375 8.00 -6.61 -19.68
CA GLU A 375 8.79 -5.96 -20.73
C GLU A 375 8.26 -4.56 -21.03
N LEU A 376 9.20 -3.60 -21.08
CA LEU A 376 8.93 -2.19 -21.34
C LEU A 376 9.09 -1.89 -22.84
N TYR A 377 8.09 -1.27 -23.40
CA TYR A 377 8.03 -0.87 -24.81
C TYR A 377 7.88 0.65 -24.93
N VAL A 378 8.39 1.22 -26.01
CA VAL A 378 8.00 2.56 -26.42
C VAL A 378 6.49 2.59 -26.65
N PHE A 379 5.82 3.67 -26.28
CA PHE A 379 4.34 3.72 -26.20
C PHE A 379 3.61 3.33 -27.50
N ASP A 380 4.13 3.69 -28.65
CA ASP A 380 3.58 3.37 -29.98
C ASP A 380 4.01 2.00 -30.53
N GLU A 381 4.91 1.33 -29.84
CA GLU A 381 5.41 0.02 -30.23
C GLU A 381 4.39 -1.08 -29.92
N LYS A 382 4.27 -2.06 -30.77
CA LYS A 382 3.41 -3.23 -30.58
C LYS A 382 4.27 -4.42 -30.17
N PRO A 383 3.90 -5.15 -29.11
CA PRO A 383 4.60 -6.35 -28.73
C PRO A 383 4.40 -7.45 -29.76
N ASN A 384 5.45 -8.26 -29.95
CA ASN A 384 5.39 -9.46 -30.79
C ASN A 384 5.92 -10.65 -29.98
N PHE A 385 5.01 -11.43 -29.43
CA PHE A 385 5.33 -12.58 -28.61
C PHE A 385 4.98 -13.89 -29.29
N ASN A 386 5.68 -14.96 -28.88
CA ASN A 386 5.44 -16.33 -29.31
C ASN A 386 3.99 -16.79 -28.94
N GLU A 387 3.39 -17.66 -29.73
CA GLU A 387 2.03 -18.21 -29.57
C GLU A 387 1.79 -18.92 -28.22
N ASN A 388 2.86 -19.39 -27.56
CA ASN A 388 2.78 -20.01 -26.23
C ASN A 388 2.69 -19.02 -25.09
N LEU A 389 2.77 -17.72 -25.36
CA LEU A 389 2.74 -16.64 -24.39
C LEU A 389 1.41 -15.88 -24.50
N GLU A 390 0.96 -15.39 -23.35
CA GLU A 390 -0.09 -14.39 -23.24
C GLU A 390 0.51 -13.11 -22.65
N TYR A 391 -0.05 -11.96 -22.99
CA TYR A 391 0.41 -10.71 -22.42
C TYR A 391 -0.74 -9.81 -22.02
N LYS A 392 -0.46 -8.93 -21.06
CA LYS A 392 -1.39 -7.92 -20.57
C LYS A 392 -0.65 -6.59 -20.43
N GLU A 393 -1.19 -5.56 -21.06
CA GLU A 393 -0.73 -4.18 -20.85
C GLU A 393 -1.18 -3.70 -19.47
N LEU A 394 -0.21 -3.26 -18.64
CA LEU A 394 -0.47 -2.87 -17.25
C LEU A 394 -0.83 -1.39 -17.10
N LEU A 395 -0.17 -0.50 -17.87
CA LEU A 395 -0.47 0.93 -17.85
C LEU A 395 -1.69 1.24 -18.71
N LYS A 396 -2.75 1.76 -18.10
CA LYS A 396 -3.97 2.17 -18.80
C LYS A 396 -4.23 3.64 -18.59
N LEU A 397 -4.82 4.31 -19.58
CA LEU A 397 -5.33 5.66 -19.43
C LEU A 397 -6.48 5.64 -18.41
N VAL A 398 -6.28 6.30 -17.27
CA VAL A 398 -7.24 6.30 -16.15
C VAL A 398 -7.88 7.66 -15.90
N TYR A 399 -7.25 8.73 -16.42
CA TYR A 399 -7.74 10.10 -16.32
C TYR A 399 -7.41 10.88 -17.58
N LYS A 400 -8.42 11.59 -18.11
CA LYS A 400 -8.33 12.63 -19.16
C LYS A 400 -9.50 13.56 -18.99
N GLU A 401 -9.26 14.84 -18.61
CA GLU A 401 -10.28 15.81 -18.25
C GLU A 401 -11.17 15.40 -17.05
N LYS A 402 -11.41 14.12 -16.89
CA LYS A 402 -12.12 13.45 -15.80
C LYS A 402 -11.59 12.02 -15.61
N ARG A 403 -11.95 11.40 -14.50
CA ARG A 403 -11.70 9.98 -14.29
C ARG A 403 -12.40 9.13 -15.37
N LEU A 404 -11.67 8.17 -15.94
CA LEU A 404 -12.14 7.26 -16.97
C LEU A 404 -12.46 5.85 -16.46
N ILE A 405 -12.06 5.54 -15.23
CA ILE A 405 -12.28 4.25 -14.58
C ILE A 405 -13.26 4.39 -13.43
N GLU A 406 -14.11 3.39 -13.24
CA GLU A 406 -14.97 3.31 -12.06
C GLU A 406 -14.12 3.05 -10.82
N LYS A 407 -14.57 3.57 -9.68
CA LYS A 407 -13.93 3.33 -8.38
C LYS A 407 -14.28 1.91 -7.89
N PRO A 408 -13.34 0.96 -7.89
CA PRO A 408 -13.62 -0.40 -7.45
C PRO A 408 -13.80 -0.44 -5.93
N SER A 409 -14.62 -1.39 -5.44
CA SER A 409 -14.65 -1.63 -4.00
C SER A 409 -13.31 -2.19 -3.53
N LEU A 410 -12.94 -1.90 -2.28
CA LEU A 410 -11.70 -2.42 -1.68
C LEU A 410 -11.62 -3.95 -1.70
N LYS A 411 -12.75 -4.63 -1.59
CA LYS A 411 -12.80 -6.09 -1.68
C LYS A 411 -12.43 -6.60 -3.07
N VAL A 412 -12.82 -5.89 -4.12
CA VAL A 412 -12.41 -6.20 -5.50
C VAL A 412 -10.91 -6.01 -5.68
N ILE A 413 -10.33 -4.95 -5.11
CA ILE A 413 -8.88 -4.69 -5.15
C ILE A 413 -8.12 -5.79 -4.38
N GLN A 414 -8.57 -6.15 -3.18
CA GLN A 414 -7.96 -7.21 -2.36
C GLN A 414 -7.97 -8.56 -3.09
N ASN A 415 -9.11 -8.93 -3.68
CA ASN A 415 -9.24 -10.18 -4.43
C ASN A 415 -8.32 -10.17 -5.66
N TYR A 416 -8.26 -9.05 -6.37
CA TYR A 416 -7.35 -8.90 -7.51
C TYR A 416 -5.88 -9.06 -7.10
N ALA A 417 -5.45 -8.43 -6.01
CA ALA A 417 -4.10 -8.61 -5.47
C ALA A 417 -3.80 -10.08 -5.16
N LYS A 418 -4.73 -10.77 -4.50
CA LYS A 418 -4.62 -12.20 -4.21
C LYS A 418 -4.47 -13.04 -5.49
N GLU A 419 -5.24 -12.75 -6.52
CA GLU A 419 -5.16 -13.43 -7.82
C GLU A 419 -3.82 -13.20 -8.53
N GLN A 420 -3.30 -11.96 -8.52
CA GLN A 420 -2.01 -11.66 -9.13
C GLN A 420 -0.85 -12.35 -8.39
N ILE A 421 -0.87 -12.35 -7.06
CA ILE A 421 0.12 -13.03 -6.23
C ILE A 421 0.11 -14.56 -6.49
N ALA A 422 -1.06 -15.16 -6.67
CA ALA A 422 -1.18 -16.59 -6.96
C ALA A 422 -0.58 -16.99 -8.32
N LYS A 423 -0.43 -16.04 -9.24
CA LYS A 423 0.23 -16.25 -10.54
C LYS A 423 1.75 -16.17 -10.48
N LEU A 424 2.34 -15.69 -9.39
CA LEU A 424 3.79 -15.69 -9.21
C LEU A 424 4.31 -17.11 -9.03
N ASP A 425 5.55 -17.33 -9.44
CA ASP A 425 6.30 -18.54 -9.12
C ASP A 425 6.60 -18.59 -7.60
N GLU A 426 6.64 -19.78 -7.02
CA GLU A 426 6.84 -19.98 -5.57
C GLU A 426 8.12 -19.33 -5.04
N LYS A 427 9.18 -19.27 -5.86
CA LYS A 427 10.45 -18.60 -5.49
C LYS A 427 10.26 -17.12 -5.11
N PHE A 428 9.27 -16.43 -5.70
CA PHE A 428 8.96 -15.04 -5.37
C PHE A 428 8.12 -14.90 -4.09
N LEU A 429 7.48 -15.98 -3.66
CA LEU A 429 6.69 -16.00 -2.43
C LEU A 429 7.52 -16.27 -1.17
N ASN A 430 8.78 -16.66 -1.32
CA ASN A 430 9.68 -16.92 -0.20
C ASN A 430 10.02 -15.61 0.54
N LEU A 431 9.81 -15.57 1.86
CA LEU A 431 10.07 -14.41 2.70
C LEU A 431 11.54 -14.27 3.13
N ASN A 432 12.31 -15.35 3.01
CA ASN A 432 13.68 -15.44 3.52
C ASN A 432 14.75 -15.44 2.42
N GLN A 433 14.34 -15.58 1.17
CA GLN A 433 15.26 -15.66 0.04
C GLN A 433 14.81 -14.68 -1.04
N PHE A 434 15.69 -13.76 -1.40
CA PHE A 434 15.47 -12.86 -2.52
C PHE A 434 15.58 -13.62 -3.86
N SER A 435 14.63 -13.37 -4.74
CA SER A 435 14.64 -13.78 -6.13
C SER A 435 14.34 -12.56 -6.99
N LYS A 436 15.26 -12.23 -7.90
CA LYS A 436 15.08 -11.09 -8.81
C LYS A 436 14.07 -11.45 -9.89
N PHE A 437 13.03 -10.62 -10.02
CA PHE A 437 12.12 -10.69 -11.16
C PHE A 437 12.73 -9.99 -12.37
N GLU A 438 12.49 -10.53 -13.56
CA GLU A 438 13.05 -10.00 -14.79
C GLU A 438 12.13 -8.93 -15.39
N VAL A 439 12.68 -7.72 -15.56
CA VAL A 439 12.06 -6.61 -16.29
C VAL A 439 12.95 -6.31 -17.49
N LYS A 440 12.44 -6.53 -18.69
CA LYS A 440 13.17 -6.36 -19.96
C LYS A 440 12.85 -5.02 -20.62
N LEU A 441 13.71 -4.60 -21.51
CA LEU A 441 13.45 -3.50 -22.44
C LEU A 441 13.29 -4.07 -23.84
N SER A 442 12.32 -3.55 -24.61
CA SER A 442 12.25 -3.87 -26.04
C SER A 442 13.53 -3.43 -26.76
N PRO A 443 13.91 -4.06 -27.87
CA PRO A 443 15.11 -3.68 -28.63
C PRO A 443 15.12 -2.19 -29.00
N LYS A 444 13.97 -1.63 -29.39
CA LYS A 444 13.83 -0.21 -29.72
C LYS A 444 14.11 0.69 -28.51
N LEU A 445 13.53 0.39 -27.36
CA LEU A 445 13.74 1.15 -26.13
C LEU A 445 15.18 1.02 -25.62
N GLN A 446 15.78 -0.15 -25.72
CA GLN A 446 17.18 -0.37 -25.37
C GLN A 446 18.13 0.46 -26.24
N ASN A 447 17.91 0.51 -27.57
CA ASN A 447 18.70 1.33 -28.49
C ASN A 447 18.58 2.82 -28.16
N ILE A 448 17.37 3.34 -27.97
CA ILE A 448 17.14 4.74 -27.56
C ILE A 448 17.89 5.06 -26.26
N THR A 449 17.83 4.16 -25.29
CA THR A 449 18.53 4.35 -23.99
C THR A 449 20.04 4.39 -24.18
N ASN A 450 20.59 3.46 -24.96
CA ASN A 450 22.03 3.39 -25.24
C ASN A 450 22.53 4.63 -26.02
N ASP A 451 21.78 5.11 -26.98
CA ASP A 451 22.14 6.29 -27.78
C ASP A 451 22.15 7.56 -26.94
N LEU A 452 21.16 7.75 -26.05
CA LEU A 452 21.14 8.88 -25.12
C LEU A 452 22.30 8.83 -24.11
N LEU A 453 22.66 7.64 -23.65
CA LEU A 453 23.84 7.49 -22.78
C LEU A 453 25.12 7.91 -23.50
N LYS A 454 25.32 7.52 -24.77
CA LYS A 454 26.49 7.91 -25.55
C LYS A 454 26.58 9.42 -25.86
N THR A 455 25.43 10.08 -26.02
CA THR A 455 25.39 11.52 -26.34
C THR A 455 25.82 12.40 -25.18
N HIS A 456 25.78 11.90 -23.95
CA HIS A 456 26.11 12.64 -22.72
C HIS A 456 27.42 12.20 -22.06
N PHE A 457 28.13 11.26 -22.66
CA PHE A 457 29.51 10.86 -22.34
C PHE A 457 30.38 10.99 -23.58
#